data_a10b0e41d7701965e553073fd7c9eb3f
#
_entry.id   a10b0e41d7701965e553073fd7c9eb3f
#
_cell.length_a   1.000
_cell.length_b   1.000
_cell.length_c   1.000
_cell.angle_alpha   90.00
_cell.angle_beta   90.00
_cell.angle_gamma   90.00
#
_symmetry.space_group_name_H-M   'P 1'
#
loop_
_entity.id
_entity.type
_entity.pdbx_description
1 polymer ?
#
loop_
_entity_poly.entity_id
_entity_poly.type
_entity_poly.pdbx_seq_one_letter_code
_entity_poly.pdbx_strand_id
1 'polypeptide(L)'
;MSAEDRVQRIEARLRERLAATDVQVIDESHKHRGHAGAAGGAGHFRVTVVSPRFAGLSLVQAQRLVYEAVGEMMDGEIHALAITTRAG
;
A
#
# COMPACT_ATOMS: atom_id res chain seq x y z
N MET A 1 3.05 -8.01 15.13
CA MET A 1 2.70 -8.44 13.77
C MET A 1 3.93 -8.35 12.89
N SER A 2 4.21 -9.37 12.10
CA SER A 2 5.39 -9.39 11.23
C SER A 2 5.20 -8.52 9.99
N ALA A 3 6.30 -8.17 9.32
CA ALA A 3 6.24 -7.46 8.05
C ALA A 3 5.51 -8.29 6.99
N GLU A 4 5.68 -9.60 7.01
CA GLU A 4 4.99 -10.50 6.09
C GLU A 4 3.47 -10.45 6.27
N ASP A 5 3.00 -10.40 7.52
CA ASP A 5 1.58 -10.27 7.80
C ASP A 5 1.04 -8.94 7.27
N ARG A 6 1.81 -7.86 7.39
CA ARG A 6 1.43 -6.56 6.86
C ARG A 6 1.31 -6.59 5.34
N VAL A 7 2.28 -7.21 4.67
CA VAL A 7 2.25 -7.36 3.21
C VAL A 7 0.99 -8.09 2.79
N GLN A 8 0.66 -9.20 3.44
CA GLN A 8 -0.53 -9.98 3.10
C GLN A 8 -1.81 -9.20 3.35
N ARG A 9 -1.87 -8.43 4.43
CA ARG A 9 -3.05 -7.63 4.74
C ARG A 9 -3.25 -6.48 3.76
N ILE A 10 -2.16 -5.83 3.36
CA ILE A 10 -2.22 -4.78 2.34
C ILE A 10 -2.74 -5.36 1.04
N GLU A 11 -2.18 -6.48 0.61
CA GLU A 11 -2.61 -7.13 -0.63
C GLU A 11 -4.09 -7.51 -0.57
N ALA A 12 -4.53 -8.12 0.51
CA ALA A 12 -5.91 -8.55 0.65
C ALA A 12 -6.88 -7.36 0.59
N ARG A 13 -6.55 -6.27 1.26
CA ARG A 13 -7.40 -5.08 1.24
C ARG A 13 -7.50 -4.46 -0.15
N LEU A 14 -6.38 -4.40 -0.87
CA LEU A 14 -6.38 -3.82 -2.20
C LEU A 14 -7.18 -4.68 -3.17
N ARG A 15 -7.03 -6.00 -3.11
CA ARG A 15 -7.81 -6.90 -3.96
C ARG A 15 -9.30 -6.82 -3.66
N GLU A 16 -9.66 -6.80 -2.39
CA GLU A 16 -11.06 -6.80 -1.97
C GLU A 16 -11.73 -5.46 -2.24
N ARG A 17 -11.11 -4.36 -1.84
CA ARG A 17 -11.75 -3.05 -1.86
C ARG A 17 -11.67 -2.35 -3.21
N LEU A 18 -10.66 -2.67 -4.01
CA LEU A 18 -10.46 -2.04 -5.31
C LEU A 18 -10.71 -2.99 -6.47
N ALA A 19 -11.17 -4.20 -6.22
CA ALA A 19 -11.34 -5.22 -7.26
C ALA A 19 -10.08 -5.37 -8.10
N ALA A 20 -8.92 -5.31 -7.46
CA ALA A 20 -7.64 -5.34 -8.15
C ALA A 20 -7.42 -6.69 -8.82
N THR A 21 -6.99 -6.65 -10.08
CA THR A 21 -6.68 -7.86 -10.84
C THR A 21 -5.24 -8.31 -10.60
N ASP A 22 -4.39 -7.38 -10.17
CA ASP A 22 -3.02 -7.70 -9.80
C ASP A 22 -2.57 -6.72 -8.72
N VAL A 23 -1.85 -7.24 -7.72
CA VAL A 23 -1.29 -6.45 -6.63
C VAL A 23 0.09 -6.98 -6.33
N GLN A 24 1.05 -6.07 -6.27
CA GLN A 24 2.40 -6.39 -5.83
C GLN A 24 2.73 -5.50 -4.64
N VAL A 25 3.15 -6.09 -3.54
CA VAL A 25 3.52 -5.36 -2.33
C VAL A 25 4.95 -5.73 -1.97
N ILE A 26 5.78 -4.72 -1.81
CA ILE A 26 7.18 -4.89 -1.44
C ILE A 26 7.42 -4.17 -0.12
N ASP A 27 7.97 -4.90 0.85
CA ASP A 27 8.37 -4.30 2.13
C ASP A 27 9.75 -3.69 1.94
N GLU A 28 9.83 -2.38 2.07
CA GLU A 28 11.08 -1.62 1.96
C GLU A 28 11.56 -1.09 3.30
N SER A 29 11.03 -1.60 4.40
CA SER A 29 11.36 -1.12 5.74
C SER A 29 12.86 -1.21 6.03
N HIS A 30 13.52 -2.22 5.51
CA HIS A 30 14.97 -2.40 5.72
C HIS A 30 15.82 -1.26 5.15
N LYS A 31 15.32 -0.54 4.16
CA LYS A 31 16.02 0.60 3.56
C LYS A 31 16.02 1.82 4.46
N HIS A 32 15.20 1.81 5.49
CA HIS A 32 14.98 2.95 6.37
C HIS A 32 15.41 2.68 7.80
N ARG A 33 16.19 1.63 8.03
CA ARG A 33 16.70 1.31 9.36
C ARG A 33 17.54 2.45 9.90
N GLY A 34 17.32 2.79 11.16
CA GLY A 34 18.01 3.89 11.81
C GLY A 34 17.35 5.24 11.61
N HIS A 35 16.34 5.33 10.74
CA HIS A 35 15.57 6.55 10.59
C HIS A 35 14.48 6.63 11.65
N ALA A 36 14.11 7.83 12.05
CA ALA A 36 13.11 8.05 13.08
C ALA A 36 11.77 7.38 12.76
N GLY A 37 11.38 7.36 11.49
CA GLY A 37 10.14 6.71 11.08
C GLY A 37 10.13 5.21 11.30
N ALA A 38 11.30 4.56 11.27
CA ALA A 38 11.40 3.13 11.50
C ALA A 38 11.34 2.78 12.98
N ALA A 39 11.67 3.71 13.85
CA ALA A 39 11.76 3.47 15.29
C ALA A 39 10.42 3.14 15.93
N GLY A 40 9.31 3.57 15.32
CA GLY A 40 7.97 3.31 15.84
C GLY A 40 7.39 1.96 15.47
N GLY A 41 8.12 1.12 14.75
CA GLY A 41 7.63 -0.19 14.30
C GLY A 41 6.75 -0.15 13.07
N ALA A 42 6.39 1.02 12.55
CA ALA A 42 5.65 1.15 11.30
C ALA A 42 6.57 0.92 10.11
N GLY A 43 6.04 0.31 9.05
CA GLY A 43 6.84 -0.08 7.91
C GLY A 43 6.75 0.87 6.73
N HIS A 44 7.70 0.71 5.81
CA HIS A 44 7.72 1.39 4.52
C HIS A 44 7.43 0.34 3.44
N PHE A 45 6.42 0.62 2.61
CA PHE A 45 5.98 -0.35 1.61
C PHE A 45 5.87 0.32 0.24
N ARG A 46 6.07 -0.48 -0.80
CA ARG A 46 5.81 -0.09 -2.19
C ARG A 46 4.74 -0.99 -2.75
N VAL A 47 3.70 -0.41 -3.34
CA VAL A 47 2.62 -1.20 -3.93
C VAL A 47 2.44 -0.83 -5.39
N THR A 48 2.19 -1.85 -6.21
CA THR A 48 1.74 -1.70 -7.58
C THR A 48 0.36 -2.35 -7.66
N VAL A 49 -0.63 -1.57 -8.06
CA VAL A 49 -2.03 -2.02 -8.06
C VAL A 49 -2.61 -1.87 -9.46
N VAL A 50 -3.12 -2.95 -10.00
CA VAL A 50 -3.81 -2.95 -11.29
C VAL A 50 -5.29 -3.16 -11.00
N SER A 51 -6.12 -2.21 -11.40
CA SER A 51 -7.57 -2.30 -11.17
C SER A 51 -8.33 -1.53 -12.23
N PRO A 52 -9.42 -2.10 -12.77
CA PRO A 52 -10.27 -1.39 -13.72
C PRO A 52 -10.92 -0.14 -13.11
N ARG A 53 -10.96 -0.04 -11.79
CA ARG A 53 -11.52 1.13 -11.10
C ARG A 53 -10.68 2.39 -11.28
N PHE A 54 -9.43 2.24 -11.72
CA PHE A 54 -8.57 3.40 -11.97
C PHE A 54 -8.79 4.02 -13.35
N ALA A 55 -9.56 3.37 -14.23
CA ALA A 55 -9.81 3.88 -15.57
C ALA A 55 -10.48 5.26 -15.51
N GLY A 56 -9.93 6.20 -16.25
CA GLY A 56 -10.45 7.57 -16.30
C GLY A 56 -10.12 8.44 -15.10
N LEU A 57 -9.40 7.92 -14.10
CA LEU A 57 -9.01 8.68 -12.93
C LEU A 57 -7.67 9.38 -13.13
N SER A 58 -7.51 10.55 -12.49
CA SER A 58 -6.20 11.17 -12.39
C SER A 58 -5.31 10.35 -11.45
N LEU A 59 -4.00 10.61 -11.50
CA LEU A 59 -3.07 9.95 -10.59
C LEU A 59 -3.45 10.17 -9.13
N VAL A 60 -3.82 11.41 -8.77
CA VAL A 60 -4.20 11.75 -7.41
C VAL A 60 -5.46 10.98 -6.98
N GLN A 61 -6.46 10.90 -7.87
CA GLN A 61 -7.69 10.17 -7.57
C GLN A 61 -7.43 8.68 -7.38
N ALA A 62 -6.59 8.09 -8.23
CA ALA A 62 -6.24 6.67 -8.10
C ALA A 62 -5.50 6.41 -6.80
N GLN A 63 -4.54 7.28 -6.43
CA GLN A 63 -3.81 7.13 -5.18
C GLN A 63 -4.71 7.26 -3.96
N ARG A 64 -5.70 8.14 -4.01
CA ARG A 64 -6.68 8.27 -2.92
C ARG A 64 -7.43 6.97 -2.70
N LEU A 65 -7.81 6.29 -3.77
CA LEU A 65 -8.49 5.00 -3.64
C LEU A 65 -7.60 3.98 -2.92
N VAL A 66 -6.30 3.98 -3.22
CA VAL A 66 -5.37 3.08 -2.55
C VAL A 66 -5.28 3.39 -1.06
N TYR A 67 -5.15 4.67 -0.69
CA TYR A 67 -5.11 5.07 0.72
C TYR A 67 -6.41 4.69 1.45
N GLU A 68 -7.55 4.88 0.81
CA GLU A 68 -8.82 4.49 1.40
C GLU A 68 -8.91 2.98 1.59
N ALA A 69 -8.38 2.22 0.64
CA ALA A 69 -8.42 0.75 0.72
C ALA A 69 -7.60 0.21 1.88
N VAL A 70 -6.41 0.78 2.14
CA VAL A 70 -5.61 0.36 3.29
C VAL A 70 -6.11 0.93 4.60
N GLY A 71 -6.84 2.04 4.53
CA GLY A 71 -7.57 2.61 5.66
C GLY A 71 -6.72 2.84 6.90
N GLU A 72 -7.18 2.30 8.03
CA GLU A 72 -6.54 2.51 9.33
C GLU A 72 -5.14 1.91 9.46
N MET A 73 -4.69 1.10 8.51
CA MET A 73 -3.31 0.62 8.52
C MET A 73 -2.30 1.77 8.45
N MET A 74 -2.70 2.90 7.84
CA MET A 74 -1.84 4.08 7.79
C MET A 74 -1.62 4.73 9.15
N ASP A 75 -2.45 4.40 10.14
CA ASP A 75 -2.37 5.01 11.47
C ASP A 75 -1.31 4.39 12.38
N GLY A 76 -0.71 3.28 12.02
CA GLY A 76 0.28 2.66 12.90
C GLY A 76 1.08 1.54 12.27
N GLU A 77 0.60 0.95 11.19
CA GLU A 77 1.27 -0.19 10.55
C GLU A 77 2.07 0.23 9.31
N ILE A 78 1.65 1.29 8.64
CA ILE A 78 2.33 1.81 7.46
C ILE A 78 2.78 3.24 7.76
N HIS A 79 4.10 3.47 7.73
CA HIS A 79 4.65 4.81 7.90
C HIS A 79 4.69 5.55 6.56
N ALA A 80 5.10 4.87 5.51
CA ALA A 80 5.15 5.45 4.17
C ALA A 80 4.72 4.41 3.14
N LEU A 81 4.01 4.85 2.12
CA LEU A 81 3.50 4.00 1.05
C LEU A 81 3.79 4.63 -0.30
N ALA A 82 4.65 3.98 -1.08
CA ALA A 82 4.92 4.38 -2.47
C ALA A 82 3.93 3.62 -3.36
N ILE A 83 3.21 4.34 -4.20
CA ILE A 83 2.06 3.79 -4.93
C ILE A 83 2.26 3.94 -6.43
N THR A 84 2.08 2.83 -7.16
CA THR A 84 1.96 2.82 -8.61
C THR A 84 0.60 2.22 -8.95
N THR A 85 -0.18 2.90 -9.79
CA THR A 85 -1.52 2.46 -10.18
C THR A 85 -1.59 2.26 -11.68
N ARG A 86 -2.35 1.24 -12.09
CA ARG A 86 -2.61 0.97 -13.51
C ARG A 86 -4.07 0.55 -13.66
N ALA A 87 -4.68 0.95 -14.78
CA ALA A 87 -6.09 0.65 -15.03
C ALA A 87 -6.33 -0.75 -15.61
N GLY A 88 -5.29 -1.43 -15.99
CA GLY A 88 -5.47 -2.77 -16.55
C GLY A 88 -4.53 -3.10 -17.66
#